data_a187aa770180e7606880dccc25c91edf
#
_entry.id   a187aa770180e7606880dccc25c91edf
#
_cell.length_a   1.000
_cell.length_b   1.000
_cell.length_c   1.000
_cell.angle_alpha   90.00
_cell.angle_beta   90.00
_cell.angle_gamma   90.00
#
_symmetry.space_group_name_H-M   'P 1'
#
loop_
_entity.id
_entity.type
_entity.pdbx_description
1 polymer ?
#
loop_
_entity_poly.entity_id
_entity_poly.type
_entity_poly.pdbx_seq_one_letter_code
_entity_poly.pdbx_strand_id
1 'polypeptide(L)'
;MARGVALEAVSPASWAEALGRVKITRPLVYAITNFVSASFQANGTVAIGASPVMSRFPGEAEELAEEASSLVINTGTPDEEGVLAMERAMPRGRNIVFDPVGYGASPRRRALIERLLSLASPAVIKGNYGEVALLAGGEGTVRGVDSASKAPPGVSLLKKLARRTGSLICATGESDLFCDGETVLSISGGSRLMGRISGGGCLLGSLMGALIPHGAAAGATAAAVILRLAGERAEKKASGPGSFGIHLLDELAAVIPEDLETQGPRVKKITEGSDSL
;
A
#
# COMPACT_ATOMS: atom_id res chain seq x y z
N MET A 1 -5.94 -11.98 -18.45
CA MET A 1 -4.77 -11.27 -17.90
C MET A 1 -5.15 -9.79 -17.79
N ALA A 2 -5.21 -9.25 -16.61
CA ALA A 2 -5.50 -7.83 -16.40
C ALA A 2 -4.37 -6.99 -17.03
N ARG A 3 -4.69 -6.19 -18.05
CA ARG A 3 -3.78 -5.25 -18.68
C ARG A 3 -3.43 -4.18 -17.63
N GLY A 4 -2.17 -4.06 -17.24
CA GLY A 4 -1.68 -2.94 -16.40
C GLY A 4 -0.88 -3.31 -15.15
N VAL A 5 -0.58 -4.58 -14.90
CA VAL A 5 0.14 -5.02 -13.68
C VAL A 5 1.64 -5.29 -13.93
N ALA A 6 2.13 -5.18 -15.16
CA ALA A 6 3.51 -5.53 -15.49
C ALA A 6 4.53 -4.56 -14.88
N LEU A 7 5.34 -5.07 -13.95
CA LEU A 7 6.44 -4.32 -13.32
C LEU A 7 7.58 -4.02 -14.30
N GLU A 8 7.71 -4.75 -15.40
CA GLU A 8 8.74 -4.49 -16.41
C GLU A 8 8.58 -3.13 -17.11
N ALA A 9 7.35 -2.59 -17.18
CA ALA A 9 7.08 -1.29 -17.78
C ALA A 9 7.25 -0.11 -16.82
N VAL A 10 7.55 -0.38 -15.54
CA VAL A 10 7.70 0.67 -14.52
C VAL A 10 9.00 1.43 -14.73
N SER A 11 8.91 2.75 -14.73
CA SER A 11 10.03 3.66 -14.93
C SER A 11 9.82 4.97 -14.16
N PRO A 12 10.87 5.77 -13.94
CA PRO A 12 10.74 7.11 -13.36
C PRO A 12 9.70 7.99 -14.08
N ALA A 13 9.66 7.92 -15.41
CA ALA A 13 8.67 8.66 -16.21
C ALA A 13 7.23 8.20 -15.93
N SER A 14 7.00 6.88 -15.76
CA SER A 14 5.66 6.37 -15.40
C SER A 14 5.19 6.78 -14.00
N TRP A 15 6.12 6.97 -13.06
CA TRP A 15 5.81 7.51 -11.72
C TRP A 15 5.45 9.00 -11.78
N ALA A 16 6.24 9.77 -12.53
CA ALA A 16 5.99 11.20 -12.76
C ALA A 16 4.63 11.42 -13.41
N GLU A 17 4.30 10.62 -14.44
CA GLU A 17 3.00 10.64 -15.08
C GLU A 17 1.87 10.32 -14.10
N ALA A 18 1.99 9.23 -13.30
CA ALA A 18 0.97 8.84 -12.34
C ALA A 18 0.68 9.97 -11.32
N LEU A 19 1.72 10.59 -10.75
CA LEU A 19 1.57 11.73 -9.83
C LEU A 19 0.96 12.96 -10.53
N GLY A 20 1.40 13.29 -11.73
CA GLY A 20 0.84 14.39 -12.53
C GLY A 20 -0.64 14.20 -12.80
N ARG A 21 -1.05 12.98 -13.12
CA ARG A 21 -2.47 12.61 -13.31
C ARG A 21 -3.28 12.78 -12.04
N VAL A 22 -2.77 12.37 -10.87
CA VAL A 22 -3.46 12.58 -9.58
C VAL A 22 -3.75 14.05 -9.35
N LYS A 23 -2.78 14.94 -9.56
CA LYS A 23 -2.95 16.39 -9.38
C LYS A 23 -4.01 17.00 -10.31
N ILE A 24 -4.19 16.43 -11.51
CA ILE A 24 -5.19 16.88 -12.49
C ILE A 24 -6.56 16.30 -12.19
N THR A 25 -6.65 14.98 -11.98
CA THR A 25 -7.93 14.25 -11.91
C THR A 25 -8.53 14.24 -10.52
N ARG A 26 -7.72 14.47 -9.46
CA ARG A 26 -8.11 14.44 -8.06
C ARG A 26 -8.97 13.22 -7.71
N PRO A 27 -8.46 11.99 -7.92
CA PRO A 27 -9.25 10.78 -7.81
C PRO A 27 -9.90 10.64 -6.44
N LEU A 28 -11.14 10.18 -6.41
CA LEU A 28 -11.84 9.86 -5.17
C LEU A 28 -11.34 8.52 -4.64
N VAL A 29 -10.79 8.53 -3.43
CA VAL A 29 -10.28 7.34 -2.72
C VAL A 29 -11.22 7.00 -1.59
N TYR A 30 -12.01 5.94 -1.74
CA TYR A 30 -12.82 5.44 -0.65
C TYR A 30 -12.00 4.48 0.21
N ALA A 31 -11.87 4.79 1.49
CA ALA A 31 -11.09 3.97 2.42
C ALA A 31 -11.93 3.49 3.60
N ILE A 32 -12.07 2.17 3.72
CA ILE A 32 -12.59 1.51 4.91
C ILE A 32 -11.38 1.04 5.70
N THR A 33 -11.00 1.81 6.73
CA THR A 33 -9.71 1.65 7.40
C THR A 33 -9.84 1.65 8.93
N ASN A 34 -8.71 1.41 9.58
CA ASN A 34 -8.59 1.44 11.03
C ASN A 34 -8.67 2.88 11.57
N PHE A 35 -9.30 3.05 12.73
CA PHE A 35 -9.49 4.36 13.36
C PHE A 35 -8.18 4.97 13.90
N VAL A 36 -7.15 4.15 14.14
CA VAL A 36 -5.86 4.62 14.70
C VAL A 36 -5.13 5.53 13.74
N SER A 37 -5.21 5.24 12.43
CA SER A 37 -4.46 5.97 11.40
C SER A 37 -5.34 6.64 10.33
N ALA A 38 -6.68 6.61 10.48
CA ALA A 38 -7.60 7.15 9.49
C ALA A 38 -7.32 8.62 9.13
N SER A 39 -7.16 9.48 10.14
CA SER A 39 -6.85 10.90 9.93
C SER A 39 -5.52 11.11 9.21
N PHE A 40 -4.50 10.33 9.58
CA PHE A 40 -3.17 10.42 8.94
C PHE A 40 -3.21 9.97 7.48
N GLN A 41 -3.95 8.90 7.19
CA GLN A 41 -4.20 8.42 5.83
C GLN A 41 -4.95 9.46 4.98
N ALA A 42 -6.03 10.05 5.53
CA ALA A 42 -6.79 11.08 4.86
C ALA A 42 -5.91 12.30 4.50
N ASN A 43 -5.15 12.81 5.48
CA ASN A 43 -4.26 13.94 5.28
C ASN A 43 -3.18 13.67 4.22
N GLY A 44 -2.58 12.48 4.23
CA GLY A 44 -1.59 12.12 3.20
C GLY A 44 -2.21 11.98 1.81
N THR A 45 -3.45 11.48 1.71
CA THR A 45 -4.19 11.40 0.45
C THR A 45 -4.48 12.80 -0.11
N VAL A 46 -4.90 13.74 0.76
CA VAL A 46 -5.09 15.16 0.39
C VAL A 46 -3.77 15.80 -0.01
N ALA A 47 -2.70 15.54 0.71
CA ALA A 47 -1.38 16.12 0.47
C ALA A 47 -0.86 15.85 -0.95
N ILE A 48 -1.07 14.65 -1.50
CA ILE A 48 -0.65 14.34 -2.88
C ILE A 48 -1.65 14.79 -3.95
N GLY A 49 -2.80 15.40 -3.56
CA GLY A 49 -3.77 15.97 -4.48
C GLY A 49 -5.01 15.12 -4.77
N ALA A 50 -5.21 14.00 -4.07
CA ALA A 50 -6.41 13.17 -4.20
C ALA A 50 -7.49 13.56 -3.18
N SER A 51 -8.71 12.99 -3.32
CA SER A 51 -9.87 13.26 -2.47
C SER A 51 -10.23 12.02 -1.66
N PRO A 52 -10.02 11.98 -0.32
CA PRO A 52 -10.38 10.82 0.49
C PRO A 52 -11.82 10.86 0.98
N VAL A 53 -12.47 9.68 1.04
CA VAL A 53 -13.69 9.41 1.81
C VAL A 53 -13.37 8.29 2.79
N MET A 54 -13.55 8.57 4.10
CA MET A 54 -13.15 7.68 5.20
C MET A 54 -14.40 7.14 5.92
N SER A 55 -15.35 6.55 5.19
CA SER A 55 -16.58 6.02 5.78
C SER A 55 -16.47 4.53 6.11
N ARG A 56 -17.05 4.16 7.26
CA ARG A 56 -17.21 2.77 7.71
C ARG A 56 -18.67 2.38 7.84
N PHE A 57 -19.60 3.25 7.39
CA PHE A 57 -21.02 3.02 7.49
C PHE A 57 -21.50 2.02 6.41
N PRO A 58 -22.04 0.84 6.79
CA PRO A 58 -22.42 -0.18 5.81
C PRO A 58 -23.55 0.25 4.87
N GLY A 59 -24.36 1.23 5.30
CA GLY A 59 -25.52 1.71 4.55
C GLY A 59 -25.18 2.41 3.24
N GLU A 60 -23.97 2.96 3.08
CA GLU A 60 -23.52 3.67 1.88
C GLU A 60 -22.31 2.98 1.19
N ALA A 61 -21.86 1.85 1.73
CA ALA A 61 -20.59 1.24 1.31
C ALA A 61 -20.56 0.80 -0.16
N GLU A 62 -21.67 0.29 -0.68
CA GLU A 62 -21.80 -0.12 -2.08
C GLU A 62 -21.75 1.09 -3.03
N GLU A 63 -22.53 2.14 -2.73
CA GLU A 63 -22.61 3.35 -3.51
C GLU A 63 -21.26 4.07 -3.58
N LEU A 64 -20.60 4.26 -2.42
CA LEU A 64 -19.27 4.86 -2.37
C LEU A 64 -18.23 4.05 -3.13
N ALA A 65 -18.29 2.71 -3.07
CA ALA A 65 -17.37 1.85 -3.79
C ALA A 65 -17.56 1.90 -5.32
N GLU A 66 -18.78 2.08 -5.79
CA GLU A 66 -19.11 2.24 -7.22
C GLU A 66 -18.63 3.60 -7.76
N GLU A 67 -18.80 4.68 -6.99
CA GLU A 67 -18.43 6.04 -7.37
C GLU A 67 -16.93 6.30 -7.27
N ALA A 68 -16.24 5.67 -6.31
CA ALA A 68 -14.82 5.92 -6.05
C ALA A 68 -13.92 5.46 -7.21
N SER A 69 -12.84 6.20 -7.44
CA SER A 69 -11.78 5.82 -8.39
C SER A 69 -10.99 4.60 -7.90
N SER A 70 -10.91 4.43 -6.58
CA SER A 70 -10.28 3.28 -5.92
C SER A 70 -10.90 3.00 -4.56
N LEU A 71 -10.78 1.75 -4.11
CA LEU A 71 -11.20 1.29 -2.79
C LEU A 71 -9.97 0.84 -2.00
N VAL A 72 -9.79 1.36 -0.78
CA VAL A 72 -8.74 0.94 0.15
C VAL A 72 -9.36 0.18 1.31
N ILE A 73 -9.01 -1.07 1.47
CA ILE A 73 -9.44 -1.92 2.58
C ILE A 73 -8.26 -2.17 3.52
N ASN A 74 -8.41 -1.76 4.78
CA ASN A 74 -7.42 -1.98 5.82
C ASN A 74 -8.05 -2.63 7.04
N THR A 75 -7.60 -3.84 7.38
CA THR A 75 -8.22 -4.67 8.43
C THR A 75 -7.66 -4.41 9.84
N GLY A 76 -7.07 -3.24 10.14
CA GLY A 76 -6.33 -2.97 11.37
C GLY A 76 -7.14 -3.09 12.66
N THR A 77 -8.27 -2.40 12.75
CA THR A 77 -9.15 -2.40 13.93
C THR A 77 -10.57 -2.80 13.52
N PRO A 78 -10.82 -4.09 13.22
CA PRO A 78 -12.13 -4.52 12.72
C PRO A 78 -13.16 -4.49 13.84
N ASP A 79 -14.32 -3.96 13.52
CA ASP A 79 -15.58 -4.09 14.26
C ASP A 79 -16.68 -4.55 13.29
N GLU A 80 -17.85 -4.86 13.82
CA GLU A 80 -18.93 -5.45 13.03
C GLU A 80 -19.40 -4.56 11.89
N GLU A 81 -19.55 -3.25 12.13
CA GLU A 81 -19.97 -2.30 11.10
C GLU A 81 -18.92 -2.14 10.00
N GLY A 82 -17.65 -1.94 10.37
CA GLY A 82 -16.57 -1.81 9.39
C GLY A 82 -16.36 -3.08 8.57
N VAL A 83 -16.49 -4.27 9.18
CA VAL A 83 -16.42 -5.56 8.46
C VAL A 83 -17.59 -5.68 7.47
N LEU A 84 -18.81 -5.36 7.90
CA LEU A 84 -19.98 -5.38 7.00
C LEU A 84 -19.83 -4.38 5.85
N ALA A 85 -19.28 -3.18 6.13
CA ALA A 85 -18.98 -2.20 5.09
C ALA A 85 -17.95 -2.73 4.09
N MET A 86 -16.85 -3.37 4.56
CA MET A 86 -15.85 -4.00 3.69
C MET A 86 -16.46 -5.08 2.79
N GLU A 87 -17.33 -5.93 3.35
CA GLU A 87 -18.00 -7.01 2.62
C GLU A 87 -18.92 -6.51 1.52
N ARG A 88 -19.63 -5.41 1.77
CA ARG A 88 -20.49 -4.76 0.78
C ARG A 88 -19.70 -4.01 -0.30
N ALA A 89 -18.64 -3.30 0.10
CA ALA A 89 -17.85 -2.49 -0.80
C ALA A 89 -16.99 -3.32 -1.77
N MET A 90 -16.38 -4.42 -1.30
CA MET A 90 -15.39 -5.17 -2.10
C MET A 90 -15.94 -5.68 -3.43
N PRO A 91 -17.15 -6.26 -3.55
CA PRO A 91 -17.68 -6.72 -4.84
C PRO A 91 -17.98 -5.57 -5.84
N ARG A 92 -18.09 -4.33 -5.35
CA ARG A 92 -18.43 -3.13 -6.14
C ARG A 92 -17.23 -2.26 -6.45
N GLY A 93 -16.16 -2.37 -5.62
CA GLY A 93 -14.98 -1.54 -5.73
C GLY A 93 -14.14 -1.85 -6.98
N ARG A 94 -13.55 -0.80 -7.53
CA ARG A 94 -12.52 -0.88 -8.56
C ARG A 94 -11.17 -0.45 -8.01
N ASN A 95 -10.07 -0.86 -8.65
CA ASN A 95 -8.71 -0.49 -8.21
C ASN A 95 -8.52 -0.71 -6.69
N ILE A 96 -8.79 -1.95 -6.23
CA ILE A 96 -8.78 -2.26 -4.79
C ILE A 96 -7.33 -2.38 -4.31
N VAL A 97 -6.99 -1.61 -3.26
CA VAL A 97 -5.79 -1.82 -2.43
C VAL A 97 -6.21 -2.53 -1.16
N PHE A 98 -5.68 -3.70 -0.91
CA PHE A 98 -5.99 -4.52 0.25
C PHE A 98 -4.79 -4.59 1.20
N ASP A 99 -4.97 -4.10 2.43
CA ASP A 99 -3.96 -4.10 3.50
C ASP A 99 -4.39 -5.07 4.60
N PRO A 100 -3.91 -6.34 4.60
CA PRO A 100 -4.31 -7.40 5.53
C PRO A 100 -3.68 -7.23 6.92
N VAL A 101 -3.83 -6.05 7.52
CA VAL A 101 -3.21 -5.71 8.80
C VAL A 101 -3.57 -6.74 9.87
N GLY A 102 -2.53 -7.32 10.47
CA GLY A 102 -2.68 -8.33 11.51
C GLY A 102 -3.01 -9.73 11.00
N TYR A 103 -2.79 -10.04 9.70
CA TYR A 103 -2.87 -11.42 9.22
C TYR A 103 -1.87 -12.30 9.99
N GLY A 104 -2.39 -13.29 10.69
CA GLY A 104 -1.60 -14.14 11.60
C GLY A 104 -1.68 -13.75 13.08
N ALA A 105 -2.24 -12.59 13.44
CA ALA A 105 -2.41 -12.19 14.85
C ALA A 105 -3.44 -13.06 15.61
N SER A 106 -4.45 -13.58 14.90
CA SER A 106 -5.41 -14.52 15.46
C SER A 106 -6.10 -15.36 14.37
N PRO A 107 -6.64 -16.55 14.70
CA PRO A 107 -7.43 -17.34 13.75
C PRO A 107 -8.64 -16.58 13.20
N ARG A 108 -9.31 -15.75 14.01
CA ARG A 108 -10.45 -14.93 13.60
C ARG A 108 -10.05 -13.87 12.58
N ARG A 109 -8.88 -13.21 12.78
CA ARG A 109 -8.35 -12.23 11.84
C ARG A 109 -8.00 -12.89 10.51
N ARG A 110 -7.39 -14.08 10.54
CA ARG A 110 -7.10 -14.86 9.35
C ARG A 110 -8.39 -15.18 8.57
N ALA A 111 -9.39 -15.74 9.23
CA ALA A 111 -10.67 -16.09 8.61
C ALA A 111 -11.38 -14.88 8.00
N LEU A 112 -11.36 -13.73 8.68
CA LEU A 112 -11.89 -12.47 8.14
C LEU A 112 -11.19 -12.08 6.84
N ILE A 113 -9.86 -12.04 6.83
CA ILE A 113 -9.08 -11.62 5.67
C ILE A 113 -9.27 -12.57 4.50
N GLU A 114 -9.25 -13.89 4.75
CA GLU A 114 -9.50 -14.90 3.70
C GLU A 114 -10.91 -14.77 3.11
N ARG A 115 -11.92 -14.50 3.96
CA ARG A 115 -13.29 -14.22 3.51
C ARG A 115 -13.36 -12.97 2.63
N LEU A 116 -12.75 -11.87 3.05
CA LEU A 116 -12.74 -10.64 2.24
C LEU A 116 -12.04 -10.86 0.89
N LEU A 117 -10.89 -11.54 0.86
CA LEU A 117 -10.19 -11.87 -0.38
C LEU A 117 -10.95 -12.84 -1.31
N SER A 118 -11.95 -13.57 -0.79
CA SER A 118 -12.84 -14.40 -1.63
C SER A 118 -13.93 -13.59 -2.34
N LEU A 119 -14.20 -12.35 -1.92
CA LEU A 119 -15.26 -11.50 -2.48
C LEU A 119 -14.81 -10.73 -3.73
N ALA A 120 -13.53 -10.40 -3.83
CA ALA A 120 -12.97 -9.69 -4.99
C ALA A 120 -11.46 -9.95 -5.10
N SER A 121 -10.91 -9.77 -6.31
CA SER A 121 -9.46 -9.81 -6.55
C SER A 121 -8.90 -8.38 -6.46
N PRO A 122 -8.13 -8.02 -5.41
CA PRO A 122 -7.51 -6.72 -5.31
C PRO A 122 -6.51 -6.47 -6.44
N ALA A 123 -6.39 -5.23 -6.89
CA ALA A 123 -5.32 -4.82 -7.80
C ALA A 123 -3.96 -4.91 -7.10
N VAL A 124 -3.92 -4.52 -5.81
CA VAL A 124 -2.72 -4.57 -4.98
C VAL A 124 -3.05 -5.19 -3.62
N ILE A 125 -2.23 -6.14 -3.19
CA ILE A 125 -2.19 -6.62 -1.79
C ILE A 125 -0.90 -6.09 -1.18
N LYS A 126 -1.02 -5.27 -0.14
CA LYS A 126 0.11 -4.62 0.55
C LYS A 126 0.11 -5.02 2.03
N GLY A 127 1.19 -5.56 2.53
CA GLY A 127 1.38 -5.89 3.94
C GLY A 127 2.84 -5.80 4.35
N ASN A 128 3.16 -5.93 5.63
CA ASN A 128 4.55 -6.06 6.04
C ASN A 128 5.11 -7.45 5.66
N TYR A 129 6.42 -7.64 5.79
CA TYR A 129 7.09 -8.89 5.42
C TYR A 129 6.45 -10.12 6.07
N GLY A 130 6.10 -10.04 7.36
CA GLY A 130 5.49 -11.15 8.09
C GLY A 130 4.07 -11.47 7.61
N GLU A 131 3.24 -10.45 7.40
CA GLU A 131 1.87 -10.60 6.89
C GLU A 131 1.86 -11.22 5.50
N VAL A 132 2.72 -10.72 4.60
CA VAL A 132 2.83 -11.24 3.23
C VAL A 132 3.39 -12.66 3.22
N ALA A 133 4.42 -12.97 4.02
CA ALA A 133 4.97 -14.32 4.14
C ALA A 133 3.90 -15.33 4.60
N LEU A 134 3.16 -15.00 5.66
CA LEU A 134 2.07 -15.84 6.15
C LEU A 134 0.93 -16.00 5.14
N LEU A 135 0.53 -14.89 4.49
CA LEU A 135 -0.52 -14.92 3.46
C LEU A 135 -0.10 -15.80 2.26
N ALA A 136 1.19 -15.83 1.93
CA ALA A 136 1.74 -16.68 0.88
C ALA A 136 1.82 -18.18 1.27
N GLY A 137 1.54 -18.53 2.52
CA GLY A 137 1.64 -19.89 3.07
C GLY A 137 3.04 -20.26 3.54
N GLY A 138 3.91 -19.28 3.77
CA GLY A 138 5.21 -19.45 4.40
C GLY A 138 5.12 -19.46 5.92
N GLU A 139 6.26 -19.70 6.57
CA GLU A 139 6.41 -19.54 8.01
C GLU A 139 6.68 -18.07 8.33
N GLY A 140 5.98 -17.52 9.30
CA GLY A 140 6.15 -16.17 9.78
C GLY A 140 5.58 -16.01 11.18
N THR A 141 6.17 -15.14 11.99
CA THR A 141 5.65 -14.75 13.29
C THR A 141 5.21 -13.29 13.24
N VAL A 142 3.95 -13.04 13.56
CA VAL A 142 3.39 -11.70 13.74
C VAL A 142 3.09 -11.54 15.23
N ARG A 143 3.67 -10.51 15.87
CA ARG A 143 3.29 -10.09 17.22
C ARG A 143 2.41 -8.85 17.12
N GLY A 144 1.10 -9.01 17.33
CA GLY A 144 0.15 -7.91 17.17
C GLY A 144 0.07 -7.44 15.72
N VAL A 145 0.30 -6.15 15.48
CA VAL A 145 0.36 -5.52 14.14
C VAL A 145 1.79 -5.30 13.65
N ASP A 146 2.79 -5.58 14.51
CA ASP A 146 4.19 -5.42 14.16
C ASP A 146 4.77 -6.74 13.63
N SER A 147 5.51 -6.66 12.52
CA SER A 147 6.24 -7.79 11.99
C SER A 147 7.38 -8.17 12.93
N ALA A 148 7.35 -9.37 13.48
CA ALA A 148 8.50 -9.94 14.18
C ALA A 148 9.56 -10.45 13.18
N SER A 149 9.20 -10.67 11.92
CA SER A 149 10.13 -11.07 10.86
C SER A 149 10.76 -9.83 10.24
N LYS A 150 12.07 -9.69 10.42
CA LYS A 150 12.90 -8.67 9.74
C LYS A 150 13.37 -9.15 8.37
N ALA A 151 13.33 -10.45 8.11
CA ALA A 151 13.76 -11.02 6.85
C ALA A 151 12.66 -10.86 5.78
N PRO A 152 13.02 -10.45 4.55
CA PRO A 152 12.09 -10.35 3.45
C PRO A 152 11.59 -11.75 3.04
N PRO A 153 10.34 -11.85 2.55
CA PRO A 153 9.82 -13.09 1.99
C PRO A 153 10.59 -13.47 0.74
N GLY A 154 10.84 -14.77 0.55
CA GLY A 154 11.55 -15.28 -0.61
C GLY A 154 10.85 -14.96 -1.93
N VAL A 155 11.62 -14.77 -3.01
CA VAL A 155 11.12 -14.44 -4.35
C VAL A 155 10.07 -15.43 -4.84
N SER A 156 10.32 -16.75 -4.70
CA SER A 156 9.39 -17.79 -5.11
C SER A 156 8.05 -17.72 -4.38
N LEU A 157 8.08 -17.34 -3.09
CA LEU A 157 6.88 -17.19 -2.26
C LEU A 157 6.03 -15.99 -2.70
N LEU A 158 6.67 -14.85 -3.01
CA LEU A 158 6.00 -13.67 -3.57
C LEU A 158 5.35 -13.97 -4.92
N LYS A 159 6.08 -14.63 -5.83
CA LYS A 159 5.56 -15.03 -7.15
C LYS A 159 4.36 -15.98 -7.02
N LYS A 160 4.44 -16.96 -6.11
CA LYS A 160 3.33 -17.87 -5.82
C LYS A 160 2.08 -17.13 -5.35
N LEU A 161 2.25 -16.17 -4.42
CA LEU A 161 1.14 -15.37 -3.92
C LEU A 161 0.53 -14.51 -5.02
N ALA A 162 1.34 -13.79 -5.78
CA ALA A 162 0.87 -12.94 -6.88
C ALA A 162 0.08 -13.73 -7.94
N ARG A 163 0.60 -14.90 -8.37
CA ARG A 163 -0.10 -15.77 -9.31
C ARG A 163 -1.41 -16.33 -8.76
N ARG A 164 -1.44 -16.70 -7.47
CA ARG A 164 -2.63 -17.25 -6.82
C ARG A 164 -3.75 -16.22 -6.70
N THR A 165 -3.41 -14.97 -6.42
CA THR A 165 -4.38 -13.89 -6.18
C THR A 165 -4.68 -13.06 -7.42
N GLY A 166 -3.82 -13.10 -8.44
CA GLY A 166 -3.90 -12.21 -9.60
C GLY A 166 -3.57 -10.75 -9.25
N SER A 167 -3.00 -10.49 -8.07
CA SER A 167 -2.72 -9.16 -7.53
C SER A 167 -1.25 -8.81 -7.64
N LEU A 168 -0.95 -7.52 -7.76
CA LEU A 168 0.38 -7.00 -7.44
C LEU A 168 0.61 -7.13 -5.93
N ILE A 169 1.68 -7.79 -5.53
CA ILE A 169 2.05 -7.93 -4.13
C ILE A 169 3.06 -6.85 -3.75
N CYS A 170 2.80 -6.14 -2.65
CA CYS A 170 3.74 -5.22 -2.02
C CYS A 170 4.06 -5.71 -0.60
N ALA A 171 5.28 -6.17 -0.37
CA ALA A 171 5.78 -6.54 0.95
C ALA A 171 6.64 -5.39 1.49
N THR A 172 6.17 -4.71 2.54
CA THR A 172 6.84 -3.54 3.12
C THR A 172 7.83 -3.92 4.20
N GLY A 173 8.98 -3.25 4.20
CA GLY A 173 10.05 -3.47 5.16
C GLY A 173 11.17 -2.45 5.05
N GLU A 174 12.40 -2.85 5.33
CA GLU A 174 13.59 -1.99 5.12
C GLU A 174 13.66 -1.54 3.66
N SER A 175 13.40 -2.44 2.72
CA SER A 175 13.06 -2.14 1.33
C SER A 175 11.65 -2.66 1.05
N ASP A 176 10.91 -1.99 0.17
CA ASP A 176 9.60 -2.49 -0.26
C ASP A 176 9.78 -3.40 -1.47
N LEU A 177 9.24 -4.62 -1.38
CA LEU A 177 9.29 -5.60 -2.47
C LEU A 177 7.96 -5.60 -3.22
N PHE A 178 8.04 -5.46 -4.55
CA PHE A 178 6.88 -5.56 -5.44
C PHE A 178 7.00 -6.79 -6.32
N CYS A 179 5.90 -7.55 -6.47
CA CYS A 179 5.88 -8.75 -7.31
C CYS A 179 4.55 -8.86 -8.08
N ASP A 180 4.64 -9.00 -9.40
CA ASP A 180 3.48 -9.23 -10.29
C ASP A 180 3.28 -10.71 -10.67
N GLY A 181 4.09 -11.62 -10.10
CA GLY A 181 4.11 -13.04 -10.41
C GLY A 181 5.26 -13.46 -11.31
N GLU A 182 5.87 -12.54 -12.04
CA GLU A 182 7.03 -12.78 -12.94
C GLU A 182 8.25 -11.99 -12.48
N THR A 183 8.09 -10.69 -12.33
CA THR A 183 9.14 -9.75 -11.94
C THR A 183 9.04 -9.40 -10.46
N VAL A 184 10.19 -9.30 -9.79
CA VAL A 184 10.30 -8.75 -8.43
C VAL A 184 11.18 -7.50 -8.48
N LEU A 185 10.66 -6.40 -7.95
CA LEU A 185 11.38 -5.16 -7.76
C LEU A 185 11.56 -4.89 -6.26
N SER A 186 12.72 -4.36 -5.89
CA SER A 186 12.99 -3.81 -4.56
C SER A 186 13.12 -2.30 -4.66
N ILE A 187 12.45 -1.58 -3.78
CA ILE A 187 12.53 -0.11 -3.67
C ILE A 187 13.14 0.22 -2.31
N SER A 188 14.31 0.85 -2.33
CA SER A 188 15.09 1.21 -1.15
C SER A 188 14.97 2.67 -0.77
N GLY A 189 15.56 3.05 0.38
CA GLY A 189 15.55 4.42 0.93
C GLY A 189 14.47 4.64 1.98
N GLY A 190 14.16 5.90 2.27
CA GLY A 190 13.19 6.30 3.29
C GLY A 190 13.84 6.61 4.63
N SER A 191 13.04 6.80 5.66
CA SER A 191 13.46 7.19 7.00
C SER A 191 13.13 6.10 8.03
N ARG A 192 14.05 5.87 8.96
CA ARG A 192 13.80 4.99 10.12
C ARG A 192 12.73 5.55 11.07
N LEU A 193 12.45 6.85 11.02
CA LEU A 193 11.38 7.48 11.81
C LEU A 193 9.98 7.04 11.35
N MET A 194 9.84 6.52 10.11
CA MET A 194 8.58 5.91 9.65
C MET A 194 8.10 4.79 10.57
N GLY A 195 9.01 3.98 11.10
CA GLY A 195 8.69 2.92 12.06
C GLY A 195 8.42 3.41 13.48
N ARG A 196 8.55 4.71 13.75
CA ARG A 196 8.32 5.33 15.06
C ARG A 196 7.04 6.16 15.14
N ILE A 197 6.27 6.20 14.05
CA ILE A 197 4.94 6.81 13.97
C ILE A 197 3.91 5.74 13.65
N SER A 198 2.73 5.85 14.28
CA SER A 198 1.64 4.93 13.98
C SER A 198 1.01 5.26 12.63
N GLY A 199 0.74 4.24 11.82
CA GLY A 199 0.01 4.39 10.56
C GLY A 199 0.88 4.67 9.34
N GLY A 200 2.21 4.73 9.44
CA GLY A 200 3.09 4.94 8.28
C GLY A 200 2.89 3.90 7.17
N GLY A 201 2.76 2.63 7.55
CA GLY A 201 2.41 1.56 6.60
C GLY A 201 1.01 1.70 6.00
N CYS A 202 0.02 2.06 6.82
CA CYS A 202 -1.36 2.27 6.34
C CYS A 202 -1.46 3.46 5.38
N LEU A 203 -0.67 4.52 5.62
CA LEU A 203 -0.57 5.67 4.73
C LEU A 203 -0.15 5.26 3.32
N LEU A 204 0.85 4.36 3.18
CA LEU A 204 1.25 3.84 1.87
C LEU A 204 0.07 3.23 1.11
N GLY A 205 -0.81 2.47 1.80
CA GLY A 205 -2.02 1.91 1.18
C GLY A 205 -2.95 2.98 0.61
N SER A 206 -3.14 4.09 1.31
CA SER A 206 -3.97 5.21 0.84
C SER A 206 -3.31 5.97 -0.31
N LEU A 207 -1.99 6.18 -0.28
CA LEU A 207 -1.25 6.75 -1.41
C LEU A 207 -1.34 5.84 -2.65
N MET A 208 -1.24 4.52 -2.48
CA MET A 208 -1.50 3.58 -3.58
C MET A 208 -2.91 3.75 -4.14
N GLY A 209 -3.94 3.86 -3.25
CA GLY A 209 -5.31 4.12 -3.68
C GLY A 209 -5.45 5.34 -4.58
N ALA A 210 -4.71 6.41 -4.30
CA ALA A 210 -4.72 7.61 -5.11
C ALA A 210 -4.03 7.43 -6.49
N LEU A 211 -3.00 6.59 -6.57
CA LEU A 211 -2.14 6.50 -7.75
C LEU A 211 -2.48 5.35 -8.71
N ILE A 212 -2.97 4.20 -8.20
CA ILE A 212 -3.26 3.02 -9.03
C ILE A 212 -4.38 3.19 -10.08
N PRO A 213 -5.33 4.14 -9.98
CA PRO A 213 -6.25 4.42 -11.08
C PRO A 213 -5.55 4.83 -12.39
N HIS A 214 -4.31 5.29 -12.29
CA HIS A 214 -3.47 5.71 -13.43
C HIS A 214 -2.45 4.63 -13.86
N GLY A 215 -2.66 3.39 -13.44
CA GLY A 215 -1.82 2.23 -13.76
C GLY A 215 -1.38 1.51 -12.49
N ALA A 216 -1.82 0.25 -12.31
CA ALA A 216 -1.65 -0.46 -11.04
C ALA A 216 -0.18 -0.60 -10.62
N ALA A 217 0.72 -1.06 -11.52
CA ALA A 217 2.14 -1.24 -11.22
C ALA A 217 2.86 0.10 -11.04
N ALA A 218 2.66 1.04 -11.99
CA ALA A 218 3.27 2.37 -11.92
C ALA A 218 2.79 3.14 -10.68
N GLY A 219 1.48 3.16 -10.43
CA GLY A 219 0.90 3.88 -9.29
C GLY A 219 1.30 3.31 -7.94
N ALA A 220 1.31 1.98 -7.79
CA ALA A 220 1.70 1.36 -6.52
C ALA A 220 3.20 1.57 -6.20
N THR A 221 4.08 1.44 -7.20
CA THR A 221 5.52 1.70 -7.04
C THR A 221 5.80 3.19 -6.85
N ALA A 222 5.09 4.08 -7.57
CA ALA A 222 5.18 5.53 -7.37
C ALA A 222 4.83 5.91 -5.92
N ALA A 223 3.77 5.33 -5.33
CA ALA A 223 3.39 5.58 -3.94
C ALA A 223 4.53 5.27 -2.96
N ALA A 224 5.23 4.14 -3.16
CA ALA A 224 6.37 3.77 -2.33
C ALA A 224 7.54 4.75 -2.52
N VAL A 225 7.88 5.11 -3.76
CA VAL A 225 8.95 6.08 -4.06
C VAL A 225 8.63 7.45 -3.44
N ILE A 226 7.40 7.94 -3.61
CA ILE A 226 6.94 9.23 -3.05
C ILE A 226 7.06 9.22 -1.53
N LEU A 227 6.54 8.18 -0.87
CA LEU A 227 6.56 8.09 0.60
C LEU A 227 8.00 8.01 1.14
N ARG A 228 8.88 7.28 0.47
CA ARG A 228 10.30 7.17 0.87
C ARG A 228 11.04 8.48 0.68
N LEU A 229 10.85 9.15 -0.45
CA LEU A 229 11.43 10.47 -0.73
C LEU A 229 10.95 11.52 0.28
N ALA A 230 9.64 11.60 0.52
CA ALA A 230 9.07 12.50 1.50
C ALA A 230 9.58 12.19 2.93
N GLY A 231 9.71 10.91 3.28
CA GLY A 231 10.29 10.49 4.56
C GLY A 231 11.74 10.96 4.76
N GLU A 232 12.59 10.84 3.75
CA GLU A 232 13.97 11.34 3.80
C GLU A 232 14.06 12.86 3.94
N ARG A 233 13.17 13.57 3.23
CA ARG A 233 13.09 15.04 3.33
C ARG A 233 12.59 15.47 4.71
N ALA A 234 11.56 14.80 5.22
CA ALA A 234 10.99 15.06 6.55
C ALA A 234 11.99 14.79 7.68
N GLU A 235 12.79 13.70 7.58
CA GLU A 235 13.80 13.36 8.60
C GLU A 235 14.81 14.47 8.81
N LYS A 236 15.22 15.16 7.74
CA LYS A 236 16.17 16.29 7.82
C LYS A 236 15.63 17.51 8.58
N LYS A 237 14.30 17.62 8.70
CA LYS A 237 13.60 18.72 9.36
C LYS A 237 13.11 18.34 10.75
N ALA A 238 13.01 17.03 11.04
CA ALA A 238 12.39 16.54 12.25
C ALA A 238 13.35 16.53 13.44
N SER A 239 12.83 16.93 14.61
CA SER A 239 13.50 16.78 15.91
C SER A 239 13.12 15.47 16.61
N GLY A 240 12.12 14.75 16.11
CA GLY A 240 11.62 13.50 16.68
C GLY A 240 10.37 12.98 15.95
N PRO A 241 9.74 11.89 16.44
CA PRO A 241 8.60 11.27 15.76
C PRO A 241 7.41 12.20 15.55
N GLY A 242 7.11 13.07 16.51
CA GLY A 242 5.99 14.01 16.42
C GLY A 242 6.16 15.01 15.29
N SER A 243 7.28 15.74 15.26
CA SER A 243 7.60 16.69 14.19
C SER A 243 7.82 15.97 12.85
N PHE A 244 8.37 14.75 12.87
CA PHE A 244 8.49 13.94 11.65
C PHE A 244 7.14 13.68 10.97
N GLY A 245 6.11 13.32 11.74
CA GLY A 245 4.77 13.09 11.18
C GLY A 245 4.20 14.34 10.50
N ILE A 246 4.43 15.52 11.09
CA ILE A 246 4.01 16.81 10.51
C ILE A 246 4.79 17.09 9.22
N HIS A 247 6.13 17.04 9.28
CA HIS A 247 6.97 17.28 8.10
C HIS A 247 6.77 16.25 7.00
N LEU A 248 6.39 15.02 7.34
CA LEU A 248 6.08 14.01 6.31
C LEU A 248 4.87 14.43 5.45
N LEU A 249 3.82 15.00 6.05
CA LEU A 249 2.67 15.51 5.31
C LEU A 249 3.06 16.72 4.46
N ASP A 250 3.89 17.65 4.99
CA ASP A 250 4.40 18.79 4.24
C ASP A 250 5.21 18.35 3.03
N GLU A 251 6.10 17.35 3.21
CA GLU A 251 6.94 16.85 2.13
C GLU A 251 6.15 16.04 1.10
N LEU A 252 5.11 15.29 1.51
CA LEU A 252 4.19 14.66 0.57
C LEU A 252 3.49 15.67 -0.34
N ALA A 253 3.06 16.81 0.22
CA ALA A 253 2.44 17.89 -0.55
C ALA A 253 3.44 18.58 -1.49
N ALA A 254 4.72 18.63 -1.10
CA ALA A 254 5.79 19.27 -1.86
C ALA A 254 6.34 18.42 -3.01
N VAL A 255 6.08 17.10 -3.05
CA VAL A 255 6.58 16.24 -4.15
C VAL A 255 5.92 16.65 -5.47
N ILE A 256 6.75 16.87 -6.48
CA ILE A 256 6.34 17.15 -7.86
C ILE A 256 6.77 16.01 -8.80
N PRO A 257 6.13 15.86 -9.98
CA PRO A 257 6.48 14.80 -10.92
C PRO A 257 7.97 14.73 -11.27
N GLU A 258 8.62 15.86 -11.44
CA GLU A 258 10.06 16.00 -11.79
C GLU A 258 10.97 15.40 -10.71
N ASP A 259 10.57 15.44 -9.44
CA ASP A 259 11.31 14.78 -8.34
C ASP A 259 11.46 13.28 -8.56
N LEU A 260 10.48 12.65 -9.21
CA LEU A 260 10.44 11.19 -9.39
C LEU A 260 11.33 10.73 -10.55
N GLU A 261 11.62 11.59 -11.53
CA GLU A 261 12.43 11.26 -12.70
C GLU A 261 13.85 10.83 -12.32
N THR A 262 14.37 11.32 -11.20
CA THR A 262 15.71 11.01 -10.69
C THR A 262 15.76 9.81 -9.75
N GLN A 263 14.63 9.18 -9.42
CA GLN A 263 14.56 8.13 -8.39
C GLN A 263 14.84 6.70 -8.92
N GLY A 264 15.14 6.53 -10.20
CA GLY A 264 15.46 5.23 -10.80
C GLY A 264 16.48 4.38 -10.01
N PRO A 265 17.59 4.96 -9.49
CA PRO A 265 18.59 4.21 -8.72
C PRO A 265 18.08 3.53 -7.44
N ARG A 266 16.91 3.93 -6.92
CA ARG A 266 16.27 3.28 -5.76
C ARG A 266 15.70 1.91 -6.08
N VAL A 267 15.46 1.62 -7.37
CA VAL A 267 14.78 0.40 -7.80
C VAL A 267 15.77 -0.60 -8.34
N LYS A 268 15.69 -1.82 -7.81
CA LYS A 268 16.50 -2.95 -8.27
C LYS A 268 15.59 -4.12 -8.65
N LYS A 269 15.87 -4.76 -9.78
CA LYS A 269 15.24 -6.03 -10.14
C LYS A 269 15.92 -7.14 -9.35
N ILE A 270 15.12 -7.96 -8.68
CA ILE A 270 15.61 -9.10 -7.88
C ILE A 270 15.46 -10.36 -8.73
N THR A 271 16.55 -11.12 -8.86
CA THR A 271 16.56 -12.41 -9.54
C THR A 271 16.68 -13.56 -8.52
N GLU A 272 16.15 -14.73 -8.86
CA GLU A 272 16.34 -15.95 -8.04
C GLU A 272 17.82 -16.26 -7.97
N GLY A 273 18.37 -16.39 -6.74
CA GLY A 273 19.81 -16.65 -6.51
C GLY A 273 20.64 -15.44 -6.05
N SER A 274 20.06 -14.23 -5.97
CA SER A 274 20.72 -13.13 -5.27
C SER A 274 20.48 -13.26 -3.75
N ASP A 275 21.35 -14.00 -3.07
CA ASP A 275 21.29 -14.29 -1.63
C ASP A 275 21.64 -13.09 -0.72
N SER A 276 21.49 -11.84 -1.18
CA SER A 276 21.70 -10.62 -0.38
C SER A 276 20.64 -9.57 -0.70
N LEU A 277 19.54 -9.62 0.04
CA LEU A 277 18.63 -8.51 0.25
C LEU A 277 19.05 -7.70 1.48
#